data_f66e15e1a43d8c39e72e253b1718646f
#
_entry.id   f66e15e1a43d8c39e72e253b1718646f
#
_cell.length_a   1.000
_cell.length_b   1.000
_cell.length_c   1.000
_cell.angle_alpha   90.00
_cell.angle_beta   90.00
_cell.angle_gamma   90.00
#
_symmetry.space_group_name_H-M   'P 1'
#
loop_
_entity.id
_entity.type
_entity.pdbx_description
1 polymer ?
#
loop_
_entity_poly.entity_id
_entity_poly.type
_entity_poly.pdbx_seq_one_letter_code
_entity_poly.pdbx_strand_id
1 'polypeptide(L)'
;MTIGASLPTTELTRRRALLQLGAAVGAILIAGKLHAQSDDKIKVAAVYTVPIGQPWASRVHKALVLARTRGEIDYLYSENILPENYEAAMRKYARQGVQLIIGEAFSSESSVYRIAKEYPNIAFLVGSTNRPQQPNLSVFNNYIQEPVYLAGMLAGGMSRTGTIGLIACDPIPGINRLLHAFMDGVREINPDAKFLLTFIHSRFDPLKAKQAALSQIDQGADVLYAEHFGAAEAAEQRGKLIISNIVDMQAQYPDTVISSAIWDMAPTIERALTMVKRGTFKADDYGKYSQMRYQGAMLAPLGTFKDKVPSALIARVEARQQTMLDGRFTIKLNDAPLSPTSRSATQMSGK
;
A
#
# COMPACT_ATOMS: atom_id res chain seq x y z
N MET A 1 30.04 59.61 75.31
CA MET A 1 29.39 60.26 74.20
C MET A 1 29.58 59.32 72.99
N THR A 2 28.69 58.70 72.41
CA THR A 2 27.42 59.07 71.92
C THR A 2 26.82 57.95 71.09
N ILE A 3 25.65 57.62 71.40
CA ILE A 3 24.52 57.36 70.52
C ILE A 3 24.58 56.22 69.51
N GLY A 4 23.80 55.18 69.82
CA GLY A 4 23.37 54.15 68.95
C GLY A 4 22.24 54.58 68.01
N ALA A 5 22.07 53.82 66.99
CA ALA A 5 20.85 53.78 66.20
C ALA A 5 20.59 52.31 65.72
N SER A 6 19.55 51.76 66.33
CA SER A 6 18.98 50.50 65.93
C SER A 6 18.10 50.69 64.67
N LEU A 7 18.32 49.88 63.65
CA LEU A 7 17.41 49.80 62.50
C LEU A 7 16.52 48.54 62.61
N PRO A 8 15.26 48.56 62.15
CA PRO A 8 14.32 47.50 62.40
C PRO A 8 14.44 46.41 61.39
N THR A 9 14.61 45.16 61.87
CA THR A 9 14.81 43.92 61.12
C THR A 9 13.50 43.19 60.66
N THR A 10 12.40 43.92 60.51
CA THR A 10 11.07 43.26 60.29
C THR A 10 10.52 43.31 58.90
N GLU A 11 11.08 44.07 57.96
CA GLU A 11 10.52 44.14 56.59
C GLU A 11 11.16 43.19 55.57
N LEU A 12 12.37 42.71 55.79
CA LEU A 12 13.08 41.82 54.89
C LEU A 12 12.58 40.37 54.93
N THR A 13 11.97 39.95 56.03
CA THR A 13 11.46 38.60 56.20
C THR A 13 10.12 38.36 55.49
N ARG A 14 9.25 39.37 55.37
CA ARG A 14 7.95 39.25 54.68
C ARG A 14 8.09 39.20 53.16
N ARG A 15 9.04 39.93 52.58
CA ARG A 15 9.28 39.87 51.12
C ARG A 15 9.94 38.54 50.65
N ARG A 16 10.79 37.94 51.47
CA ARG A 16 11.36 36.63 51.15
C ARG A 16 10.35 35.48 51.25
N ALA A 17 9.43 35.53 52.19
CA ALA A 17 8.35 34.52 52.32
C ALA A 17 7.34 34.57 51.17
N LEU A 18 7.01 35.76 50.64
CA LEU A 18 6.11 35.92 49.51
C LEU A 18 6.74 35.48 48.16
N LEU A 19 8.05 35.65 48.02
CA LEU A 19 8.78 35.17 46.85
C LEU A 19 8.95 33.64 46.83
N GLN A 20 9.03 33.00 47.97
CA GLN A 20 9.13 31.53 48.06
C GLN A 20 7.75 30.84 47.85
N LEU A 21 6.65 31.43 48.24
CA LEU A 21 5.30 30.94 48.00
C LEU A 21 4.88 31.11 46.52
N GLY A 22 5.32 32.16 45.85
CA GLY A 22 5.05 32.37 44.41
C GLY A 22 5.81 31.37 43.52
N ALA A 23 7.04 30.95 43.90
CA ALA A 23 7.82 29.97 43.18
C ALA A 23 7.29 28.51 43.32
N ALA A 24 6.72 28.18 44.49
CA ALA A 24 6.15 26.84 44.73
C ALA A 24 4.82 26.63 43.99
N VAL A 25 3.98 27.65 43.86
CA VAL A 25 2.69 27.57 43.12
C VAL A 25 2.94 27.56 41.62
N GLY A 26 3.96 28.28 41.10
CA GLY A 26 4.37 28.25 39.69
C GLY A 26 4.95 26.91 39.26
N ALA A 27 5.72 26.23 40.12
CA ALA A 27 6.29 24.92 39.85
C ALA A 27 5.23 23.80 39.83
N ILE A 28 4.18 23.88 40.65
CA ILE A 28 3.09 22.90 40.67
C ILE A 28 2.18 23.06 39.43
N LEU A 29 2.00 24.25 38.88
CA LEU A 29 1.23 24.49 37.66
C LEU A 29 1.97 24.11 36.39
N ILE A 30 3.33 24.12 36.40
CA ILE A 30 4.17 23.65 35.28
C ILE A 30 4.32 22.15 35.34
N ALA A 31 4.43 21.53 36.52
CA ALA A 31 4.49 20.05 36.66
C ALA A 31 3.16 19.37 36.28
N GLY A 32 2.02 20.05 36.47
CA GLY A 32 0.70 19.52 36.06
C GLY A 32 0.44 19.51 34.53
N LYS A 33 1.25 20.23 33.75
CA LYS A 33 1.13 20.22 32.26
C LYS A 33 2.11 19.26 31.58
N LEU A 34 3.05 18.66 32.31
CA LEU A 34 4.00 17.68 31.74
C LEU A 34 3.57 16.22 31.91
N HIS A 35 2.40 15.92 32.44
CA HIS A 35 1.92 14.56 32.65
C HIS A 35 0.61 14.25 31.93
N ALA A 36 0.42 14.81 30.75
CA ALA A 36 -0.68 14.41 29.85
C ALA A 36 -0.16 14.15 28.44
N GLN A 37 0.95 13.44 28.31
CA GLN A 37 1.17 12.61 27.17
C GLN A 37 0.45 11.30 27.49
N SER A 38 -0.89 11.34 27.36
CA SER A 38 -1.70 10.14 27.40
C SER A 38 -1.10 9.19 26.37
N ASP A 39 -0.83 7.99 26.80
CA ASP A 39 -0.43 6.83 26.00
C ASP A 39 -1.61 6.45 25.09
N ASP A 40 -2.02 7.38 24.21
CA ASP A 40 -3.21 7.33 23.37
C ASP A 40 -2.93 6.56 22.10
N LYS A 41 -2.39 5.33 22.31
CA LYS A 41 -2.26 4.38 21.23
C LYS A 41 -3.63 3.94 20.77
N ILE A 42 -3.87 4.07 19.48
CA ILE A 42 -5.07 3.51 18.87
C ILE A 42 -4.95 2.00 18.81
N LYS A 43 -5.98 1.27 19.24
CA LYS A 43 -6.08 -0.15 18.98
C LYS A 43 -6.56 -0.39 17.55
N VAL A 44 -5.75 -1.08 16.76
CA VAL A 44 -6.03 -1.40 15.36
C VAL A 44 -5.99 -2.90 15.16
N ALA A 45 -6.97 -3.42 14.43
CA ALA A 45 -6.95 -4.82 14.00
C ALA A 45 -6.94 -4.92 12.48
N ALA A 46 -6.28 -5.96 11.94
CA ALA A 46 -6.38 -6.30 10.53
C ALA A 46 -6.84 -7.75 10.33
N VAL A 47 -7.69 -7.96 9.31
CA VAL A 47 -8.21 -9.28 8.94
C VAL A 47 -7.84 -9.54 7.48
N TYR A 48 -7.03 -10.58 7.25
CA TYR A 48 -6.55 -10.99 5.94
C TYR A 48 -7.09 -12.36 5.56
N THR A 49 -7.56 -12.52 4.33
CA THR A 49 -8.00 -13.81 3.78
C THR A 49 -6.85 -14.64 3.22
N VAL A 50 -5.67 -14.03 3.08
CA VAL A 50 -4.43 -14.61 2.56
C VAL A 50 -3.30 -14.48 3.59
N PRO A 51 -2.15 -15.16 3.39
CA PRO A 51 -0.97 -14.94 4.24
C PRO A 51 -0.49 -13.49 4.15
N ILE A 52 0.02 -12.95 5.27
CA ILE A 52 0.60 -11.59 5.32
C ILE A 52 1.82 -11.41 4.39
N GLY A 53 2.45 -12.49 3.94
CA GLY A 53 3.52 -12.49 2.93
C GLY A 53 3.03 -12.33 1.49
N GLN A 54 1.73 -12.47 1.23
CA GLN A 54 1.18 -12.23 -0.10
C GLN A 54 1.39 -10.74 -0.51
N PRO A 55 1.76 -10.44 -1.77
CA PRO A 55 2.18 -9.09 -2.16
C PRO A 55 1.25 -7.97 -1.70
N TRP A 56 -0.05 -8.05 -1.95
CA TRP A 56 -1.02 -7.02 -1.58
C TRP A 56 -1.18 -6.90 -0.04
N ALA A 57 -1.40 -8.01 0.66
CA ALA A 57 -1.55 -8.03 2.12
C ALA A 57 -0.29 -7.53 2.83
N SER A 58 0.88 -7.85 2.29
CA SER A 58 2.17 -7.44 2.84
C SER A 58 2.34 -5.92 2.93
N ARG A 59 1.73 -5.16 2.00
CA ARG A 59 1.83 -3.68 2.02
C ARG A 59 1.02 -3.09 3.16
N VAL A 60 -0.18 -3.59 3.38
CA VAL A 60 -1.04 -3.19 4.50
C VAL A 60 -0.37 -3.57 5.82
N HIS A 61 0.07 -4.83 5.93
CA HIS A 61 0.73 -5.34 7.13
C HIS A 61 2.00 -4.55 7.47
N LYS A 62 2.87 -4.30 6.49
CA LYS A 62 4.10 -3.50 6.66
C LYS A 62 3.81 -2.10 7.19
N ALA A 63 2.84 -1.40 6.63
CA ALA A 63 2.48 -0.05 7.07
C ALA A 63 1.99 -0.04 8.52
N LEU A 64 1.18 -1.02 8.93
CA LEU A 64 0.70 -1.17 10.30
C LEU A 64 1.83 -1.56 11.28
N VAL A 65 2.74 -2.43 10.87
CA VAL A 65 3.93 -2.77 11.68
C VAL A 65 4.81 -1.53 11.90
N LEU A 66 5.00 -0.70 10.86
CA LEU A 66 5.75 0.56 11.00
C LEU A 66 5.06 1.52 11.98
N ALA A 67 3.75 1.70 11.89
CA ALA A 67 2.99 2.52 12.83
C ALA A 67 3.09 1.98 14.28
N ARG A 68 3.04 0.66 14.47
CA ARG A 68 3.28 0.03 15.77
C ARG A 68 4.70 0.27 16.28
N THR A 69 5.70 0.14 15.43
CA THR A 69 7.12 0.37 15.79
C THR A 69 7.36 1.83 16.20
N ARG A 70 6.66 2.78 15.61
CA ARG A 70 6.67 4.20 16.01
C ARG A 70 5.89 4.47 17.31
N GLY A 71 5.25 3.44 17.89
CA GLY A 71 4.47 3.58 19.13
C GLY A 71 3.10 4.24 18.94
N GLU A 72 2.60 4.37 17.72
CA GLU A 72 1.36 5.07 17.41
C GLU A 72 0.11 4.23 17.62
N ILE A 73 0.24 2.90 17.53
CA ILE A 73 -0.86 1.94 17.60
C ILE A 73 -0.50 0.68 18.38
N ASP A 74 -1.53 0.05 18.96
CA ASP A 74 -1.51 -1.36 19.32
C ASP A 74 -2.13 -2.15 18.17
N TYR A 75 -1.33 -3.04 17.57
CA TYR A 75 -1.70 -3.74 16.34
C TYR A 75 -1.95 -5.22 16.55
N LEU A 76 -3.15 -5.68 16.22
CA LEU A 76 -3.59 -7.07 16.20
C LEU A 76 -3.91 -7.50 14.77
N TYR A 77 -3.73 -8.78 14.45
CA TYR A 77 -4.16 -9.28 13.14
C TYR A 77 -4.52 -10.77 13.16
N SER A 78 -5.25 -11.18 12.14
CA SER A 78 -5.49 -12.57 11.75
C SER A 78 -5.26 -12.71 10.26
N GLU A 79 -4.66 -13.81 9.84
CA GLU A 79 -4.40 -14.13 8.43
C GLU A 79 -4.99 -15.49 8.06
N ASN A 80 -5.10 -15.78 6.76
CA ASN A 80 -5.70 -17.01 6.23
C ASN A 80 -7.15 -17.23 6.71
N ILE A 81 -7.90 -16.13 6.89
CA ILE A 81 -9.28 -16.20 7.32
C ILE A 81 -10.16 -16.54 6.13
N LEU A 82 -10.83 -17.67 6.19
CA LEU A 82 -11.77 -18.09 5.16
C LEU A 82 -12.96 -17.13 5.08
N PRO A 83 -13.57 -16.93 3.90
CA PRO A 83 -14.67 -15.98 3.71
C PRO A 83 -15.83 -16.18 4.68
N GLU A 84 -16.20 -17.41 4.99
CA GLU A 84 -17.25 -17.77 5.95
C GLU A 84 -16.93 -17.38 7.40
N ASN A 85 -15.65 -17.27 7.76
CA ASN A 85 -15.17 -16.90 9.09
C ASN A 85 -14.83 -15.40 9.21
N TYR A 86 -14.86 -14.67 8.10
CA TYR A 86 -14.39 -13.29 8.04
C TYR A 86 -15.22 -12.36 8.94
N GLU A 87 -16.52 -12.51 8.91
CA GLU A 87 -17.47 -11.77 9.77
C GLU A 87 -17.23 -12.03 11.27
N ALA A 88 -17.01 -13.28 11.64
CA ALA A 88 -16.72 -13.66 13.02
C ALA A 88 -15.40 -13.07 13.52
N ALA A 89 -14.37 -13.03 12.67
CA ALA A 89 -13.08 -12.42 12.99
C ALA A 89 -13.21 -10.90 13.21
N MET A 90 -13.96 -10.19 12.36
CA MET A 90 -14.21 -8.75 12.54
C MET A 90 -14.98 -8.46 13.84
N ARG A 91 -16.04 -9.22 14.15
CA ARG A 91 -16.79 -9.07 15.41
C ARG A 91 -15.93 -9.37 16.65
N LYS A 92 -15.03 -10.36 16.57
CA LYS A 92 -14.07 -10.63 17.64
C LYS A 92 -13.25 -9.40 17.98
N TYR A 93 -12.69 -8.73 16.97
CA TYR A 93 -11.90 -7.53 17.18
C TYR A 93 -12.74 -6.33 17.63
N ALA A 94 -13.92 -6.16 17.07
CA ALA A 94 -14.86 -5.11 17.51
C ALA A 94 -15.18 -5.20 19.00
N ARG A 95 -15.40 -6.42 19.53
CA ARG A 95 -15.64 -6.68 20.97
C ARG A 95 -14.40 -6.45 21.84
N GLN A 96 -13.20 -6.47 21.27
CA GLN A 96 -11.94 -6.17 21.99
C GLN A 96 -11.68 -4.67 22.12
N GLY A 97 -12.59 -3.83 21.64
CA GLY A 97 -12.51 -2.37 21.76
C GLY A 97 -11.47 -1.75 20.83
N VAL A 98 -11.27 -2.34 19.64
CA VAL A 98 -10.45 -1.69 18.60
C VAL A 98 -11.17 -0.45 18.06
N GLN A 99 -10.40 0.55 17.68
CA GLN A 99 -10.92 1.82 17.14
C GLN A 99 -10.89 1.84 15.61
N LEU A 100 -10.08 0.97 14.98
CA LEU A 100 -9.99 0.82 13.54
C LEU A 100 -9.85 -0.66 13.17
N ILE A 101 -10.67 -1.13 12.25
CA ILE A 101 -10.53 -2.43 11.63
C ILE A 101 -10.15 -2.25 10.17
N ILE A 102 -9.07 -2.91 9.75
CA ILE A 102 -8.55 -2.88 8.39
C ILE A 102 -8.64 -4.30 7.81
N GLY A 103 -8.88 -4.40 6.51
CA GLY A 103 -8.92 -5.70 5.86
C GLY A 103 -9.15 -5.60 4.37
N GLU A 104 -9.44 -6.73 3.77
CA GLU A 104 -9.92 -6.81 2.40
C GLU A 104 -11.38 -7.28 2.38
N ALA A 105 -12.16 -6.71 1.47
CA ALA A 105 -13.59 -7.04 1.38
C ALA A 105 -13.95 -7.81 0.10
N PHE A 106 -13.01 -7.99 -0.83
CA PHE A 106 -13.26 -8.49 -2.19
C PHE A 106 -14.09 -9.79 -2.28
N SER A 107 -14.02 -10.67 -1.27
CA SER A 107 -14.82 -11.90 -1.21
C SER A 107 -15.90 -11.89 -0.11
N SER A 108 -15.99 -10.82 0.68
CA SER A 108 -16.84 -10.74 1.87
C SER A 108 -17.51 -9.37 2.04
N GLU A 109 -17.72 -8.64 0.95
CA GLU A 109 -18.18 -7.24 0.98
C GLU A 109 -19.48 -7.07 1.75
N SER A 110 -20.51 -7.90 1.48
CA SER A 110 -21.79 -7.82 2.18
C SER A 110 -21.65 -7.97 3.70
N SER A 111 -20.74 -8.83 4.16
CA SER A 111 -20.44 -9.06 5.57
C SER A 111 -19.80 -7.83 6.20
N VAL A 112 -18.81 -7.23 5.52
CA VAL A 112 -18.12 -6.04 6.02
C VAL A 112 -19.08 -4.86 6.15
N TYR A 113 -19.92 -4.63 5.15
CA TYR A 113 -20.92 -3.55 5.14
C TYR A 113 -21.95 -3.72 6.27
N ARG A 114 -22.36 -4.95 6.56
CA ARG A 114 -23.26 -5.26 7.67
C ARG A 114 -22.63 -4.97 9.03
N ILE A 115 -21.38 -5.45 9.23
CA ILE A 115 -20.66 -5.25 10.50
C ILE A 115 -20.37 -3.78 10.75
N ALA A 116 -20.00 -3.00 9.74
CA ALA A 116 -19.77 -1.58 9.89
C ALA A 116 -21.03 -0.86 10.42
N LYS A 117 -22.24 -1.29 10.02
CA LYS A 117 -23.50 -0.78 10.57
C LYS A 117 -23.75 -1.20 12.02
N GLU A 118 -23.35 -2.42 12.40
CA GLU A 118 -23.50 -2.93 13.77
C GLU A 118 -22.58 -2.19 14.76
N TYR A 119 -21.43 -1.68 14.28
CA TYR A 119 -20.41 -1.00 15.10
C TYR A 119 -20.13 0.42 14.61
N PRO A 120 -21.10 1.35 14.71
CA PRO A 120 -20.98 2.68 14.11
C PRO A 120 -19.85 3.57 14.70
N ASN A 121 -19.37 3.20 15.90
CA ASN A 121 -18.29 3.91 16.58
C ASN A 121 -16.88 3.37 16.27
N ILE A 122 -16.78 2.31 15.48
CA ILE A 122 -15.51 1.75 15.01
C ILE A 122 -15.30 2.19 13.57
N ALA A 123 -14.10 2.68 13.26
CA ALA A 123 -13.70 2.98 11.90
C ALA A 123 -13.36 1.69 11.14
N PHE A 124 -13.82 1.58 9.89
CA PHE A 124 -13.48 0.48 8.98
C PHE A 124 -12.78 1.06 7.76
N LEU A 125 -11.64 0.47 7.40
CA LEU A 125 -10.88 0.80 6.19
C LEU A 125 -10.56 -0.49 5.45
N VAL A 126 -11.23 -0.74 4.33
CA VAL A 126 -11.17 -2.04 3.66
C VAL A 126 -10.80 -1.93 2.19
N GLY A 127 -9.99 -2.88 1.72
CA GLY A 127 -9.73 -3.07 0.30
C GLY A 127 -11.02 -3.50 -0.41
N SER A 128 -11.51 -2.66 -1.31
CA SER A 128 -12.77 -2.88 -2.03
C SER A 128 -12.82 -2.10 -3.33
N THR A 129 -13.63 -2.57 -4.28
CA THR A 129 -14.03 -1.84 -5.49
C THR A 129 -15.38 -1.13 -5.33
N ASN A 130 -16.08 -1.37 -4.23
CA ASN A 130 -17.35 -0.75 -3.92
C ASN A 130 -17.19 0.66 -3.34
N ARG A 131 -18.31 1.36 -3.16
CA ARG A 131 -18.32 2.72 -2.60
C ARG A 131 -18.21 2.70 -1.08
N PRO A 132 -17.64 3.74 -0.45
CA PRO A 132 -17.69 3.91 0.99
C PRO A 132 -19.13 3.91 1.52
N GLN A 133 -19.33 3.50 2.79
CA GLN A 133 -20.64 3.53 3.46
C GLN A 133 -20.57 4.40 4.72
N GLN A 134 -21.40 5.44 4.73
CA GLN A 134 -21.53 6.29 5.92
C GLN A 134 -22.07 5.50 7.13
N PRO A 135 -21.65 5.83 8.36
CA PRO A 135 -20.73 6.93 8.68
C PRO A 135 -19.24 6.54 8.71
N ASN A 136 -18.91 5.23 8.73
CA ASN A 136 -17.65 4.72 9.27
C ASN A 136 -16.90 3.71 8.40
N LEU A 137 -17.41 3.36 7.21
CA LEU A 137 -16.75 2.41 6.30
C LEU A 137 -16.10 3.16 5.13
N SER A 138 -14.79 3.25 5.18
CA SER A 138 -13.94 3.73 4.08
C SER A 138 -13.40 2.57 3.26
N VAL A 139 -13.09 2.87 2.00
CA VAL A 139 -12.51 1.89 1.07
C VAL A 139 -11.15 2.37 0.57
N PHE A 140 -10.31 1.45 0.11
CA PHE A 140 -9.07 1.71 -0.60
C PHE A 140 -8.81 0.62 -1.63
N ASN A 141 -7.90 0.91 -2.56
CA ASN A 141 -7.38 -0.09 -3.50
C ASN A 141 -5.98 0.33 -3.96
N ASN A 142 -5.26 -0.58 -4.60
CA ASN A 142 -3.94 -0.33 -5.17
C ASN A 142 -4.06 0.40 -6.52
N TYR A 143 -4.50 1.67 -6.49
CA TYR A 143 -4.60 2.51 -7.70
C TYR A 143 -3.23 3.03 -8.12
N ILE A 144 -2.34 2.08 -8.48
CA ILE A 144 -0.94 2.31 -8.83
C ILE A 144 -0.70 2.31 -10.35
N GLN A 145 -1.70 2.68 -11.13
CA GLN A 145 -1.60 2.72 -12.59
C GLN A 145 -0.48 3.63 -13.10
N GLU A 146 -0.10 4.67 -12.34
CA GLU A 146 0.97 5.60 -12.74
C GLU A 146 2.34 4.89 -12.85
N PRO A 147 2.90 4.28 -11.79
CA PRO A 147 4.15 3.53 -11.92
C PRO A 147 4.01 2.28 -12.79
N VAL A 148 2.82 1.68 -12.89
CA VAL A 148 2.57 0.55 -13.80
C VAL A 148 2.70 0.98 -15.26
N TYR A 149 2.19 2.15 -15.64
CA TYR A 149 2.39 2.72 -16.97
C TYR A 149 3.87 2.96 -17.27
N LEU A 150 4.59 3.60 -16.35
CA LEU A 150 6.03 3.85 -16.49
C LEU A 150 6.83 2.55 -16.62
N ALA A 151 6.46 1.52 -15.86
CA ALA A 151 7.03 0.18 -15.95
C ALA A 151 6.72 -0.48 -17.32
N GLY A 152 5.54 -0.23 -17.88
CA GLY A 152 5.17 -0.62 -19.24
C GLY A 152 6.09 0.03 -20.29
N MET A 153 6.41 1.32 -20.14
CA MET A 153 7.38 1.99 -21.03
C MET A 153 8.76 1.29 -21.00
N LEU A 154 9.24 0.93 -19.79
CA LEU A 154 10.49 0.15 -19.66
C LEU A 154 10.38 -1.20 -20.37
N ALA A 155 9.29 -1.94 -20.15
CA ALA A 155 9.08 -3.24 -20.78
C ALA A 155 9.05 -3.15 -22.31
N GLY A 156 8.35 -2.14 -22.85
CA GLY A 156 8.26 -1.89 -24.30
C GLY A 156 9.61 -1.60 -24.96
N GLY A 157 10.50 -0.89 -24.27
CA GLY A 157 11.83 -0.57 -24.76
C GLY A 157 12.90 -1.64 -24.53
N MET A 158 12.66 -2.57 -23.59
CA MET A 158 13.57 -3.65 -23.25
C MET A 158 13.25 -4.96 -23.98
N SER A 159 12.03 -5.12 -24.50
CA SER A 159 11.65 -6.28 -25.29
C SER A 159 12.32 -6.28 -26.67
N ARG A 160 12.93 -7.39 -27.03
CA ARG A 160 13.56 -7.64 -28.35
C ARG A 160 12.62 -8.34 -29.31
N THR A 161 11.69 -9.16 -28.79
CA THR A 161 10.72 -9.90 -29.62
C THR A 161 9.48 -9.09 -29.90
N GLY A 162 9.26 -7.99 -29.15
CA GLY A 162 8.00 -7.24 -29.15
C GLY A 162 6.82 -8.01 -28.54
N THR A 163 7.06 -9.17 -27.91
CA THR A 163 6.03 -9.99 -27.26
C THR A 163 6.18 -9.92 -25.76
N ILE A 164 5.15 -9.42 -25.09
CA ILE A 164 5.11 -9.17 -23.65
C ILE A 164 4.12 -10.14 -22.99
N GLY A 165 4.56 -10.85 -21.95
CA GLY A 165 3.70 -11.73 -21.16
C GLY A 165 3.06 -10.99 -19.97
N LEU A 166 1.78 -11.20 -19.76
CA LEU A 166 0.99 -10.62 -18.67
C LEU A 166 0.37 -11.74 -17.84
N ILE A 167 0.67 -11.78 -16.53
CA ILE A 167 0.15 -12.81 -15.62
C ILE A 167 -0.59 -12.11 -14.48
N ALA A 168 -1.88 -12.39 -14.35
CA ALA A 168 -2.75 -11.77 -13.36
C ALA A 168 -3.66 -12.79 -12.67
N CYS A 169 -4.31 -12.40 -11.54
CA CYS A 169 -5.21 -13.30 -10.82
C CYS A 169 -6.53 -13.51 -11.56
N ASP A 170 -7.37 -12.49 -11.67
CA ASP A 170 -8.72 -12.55 -12.21
C ASP A 170 -9.05 -11.28 -13.03
N PRO A 171 -9.97 -11.35 -14.01
CA PRO A 171 -10.37 -10.20 -14.82
C PRO A 171 -11.33 -9.26 -14.07
N ILE A 172 -10.91 -8.76 -12.90
CA ILE A 172 -11.70 -7.81 -12.09
C ILE A 172 -11.27 -6.36 -12.40
N PRO A 173 -12.15 -5.36 -12.17
CA PRO A 173 -11.93 -3.96 -12.56
C PRO A 173 -10.56 -3.40 -12.16
N GLY A 174 -10.13 -3.59 -10.90
CA GLY A 174 -8.83 -3.08 -10.43
C GLY A 174 -7.63 -3.71 -11.14
N ILE A 175 -7.68 -5.00 -11.44
CA ILE A 175 -6.63 -5.71 -12.19
C ILE A 175 -6.64 -5.28 -13.66
N ASN A 176 -7.82 -5.22 -14.29
CA ASN A 176 -7.92 -4.77 -15.69
C ASN A 176 -7.35 -3.36 -15.85
N ARG A 177 -7.61 -2.46 -14.91
CA ARG A 177 -7.05 -1.10 -14.89
C ARG A 177 -5.52 -1.10 -14.96
N LEU A 178 -4.85 -1.93 -14.16
CA LEU A 178 -3.40 -2.00 -14.14
C LEU A 178 -2.87 -2.63 -15.43
N LEU A 179 -3.50 -3.69 -15.92
CA LEU A 179 -3.12 -4.32 -17.20
C LEU A 179 -3.25 -3.34 -18.37
N HIS A 180 -4.35 -2.59 -18.46
CA HIS A 180 -4.51 -1.56 -19.48
C HIS A 180 -3.44 -0.47 -19.38
N ALA A 181 -3.19 0.05 -18.17
CA ALA A 181 -2.15 1.05 -17.96
C ALA A 181 -0.77 0.55 -18.37
N PHE A 182 -0.43 -0.70 -18.03
CA PHE A 182 0.82 -1.32 -18.45
C PHE A 182 0.93 -1.43 -19.98
N MET A 183 -0.11 -1.96 -20.63
CA MET A 183 -0.17 -2.11 -22.09
C MET A 183 -0.06 -0.76 -22.80
N ASP A 184 -0.70 0.29 -22.27
CA ASP A 184 -0.62 1.64 -22.83
C ASP A 184 0.80 2.22 -22.68
N GLY A 185 1.46 1.99 -21.55
CA GLY A 185 2.88 2.35 -21.36
C GLY A 185 3.80 1.61 -22.32
N VAL A 186 3.59 0.31 -22.55
CA VAL A 186 4.32 -0.48 -23.57
C VAL A 186 4.14 0.13 -24.94
N ARG A 187 2.89 0.42 -25.34
CA ARG A 187 2.57 0.96 -26.67
C ARG A 187 3.08 2.36 -26.90
N GLU A 188 3.30 3.16 -25.88
CA GLU A 188 3.94 4.49 -26.02
C GLU A 188 5.38 4.37 -26.56
N ILE A 189 6.05 3.23 -26.27
CA ILE A 189 7.43 2.97 -26.70
C ILE A 189 7.47 2.07 -27.94
N ASN A 190 6.66 1.00 -27.92
CA ASN A 190 6.54 0.01 -28.98
C ASN A 190 5.06 -0.18 -29.36
N PRO A 191 4.55 0.58 -30.36
CA PRO A 191 3.15 0.51 -30.76
C PRO A 191 2.72 -0.86 -31.29
N ASP A 192 3.66 -1.64 -31.87
CA ASP A 192 3.41 -2.95 -32.49
C ASP A 192 3.55 -4.13 -31.49
N ALA A 193 3.74 -3.83 -30.20
CA ALA A 193 3.91 -4.86 -29.18
C ALA A 193 2.70 -5.80 -29.10
N LYS A 194 2.99 -7.10 -28.98
CA LYS A 194 2.01 -8.17 -28.79
C LYS A 194 1.94 -8.55 -27.32
N PHE A 195 0.75 -8.92 -26.86
CA PHE A 195 0.53 -9.29 -25.47
C PHE A 195 0.00 -10.72 -25.36
N LEU A 196 0.59 -11.49 -24.46
CA LEU A 196 0.08 -12.79 -24.03
C LEU A 196 -0.48 -12.61 -22.62
N LEU A 197 -1.78 -12.80 -22.43
CA LEU A 197 -2.44 -12.61 -21.14
C LEU A 197 -2.93 -13.96 -20.59
N THR A 198 -2.58 -14.25 -19.35
CA THR A 198 -3.05 -15.41 -18.60
C THR A 198 -3.62 -14.98 -17.25
N PHE A 199 -4.85 -15.37 -16.96
CA PHE A 199 -5.43 -15.31 -15.62
C PHE A 199 -5.23 -16.66 -14.93
N ILE A 200 -4.60 -16.66 -13.74
CA ILE A 200 -4.31 -17.90 -13.00
C ILE A 200 -5.46 -18.33 -12.08
N HIS A 201 -6.50 -17.47 -11.94
CA HIS A 201 -7.67 -17.69 -11.08
C HIS A 201 -7.30 -18.07 -9.65
N SER A 202 -6.31 -17.38 -9.10
CA SER A 202 -5.87 -17.50 -7.72
C SER A 202 -5.24 -16.20 -7.25
N ARG A 203 -5.51 -15.82 -6.01
CA ARG A 203 -4.92 -14.61 -5.39
C ARG A 203 -3.50 -14.88 -4.87
N PHE A 204 -3.18 -16.13 -4.59
CA PHE A 204 -1.85 -16.53 -4.13
C PHE A 204 -1.54 -17.96 -4.54
N ASP A 205 -0.92 -18.13 -5.70
CA ASP A 205 -0.45 -19.42 -6.20
C ASP A 205 0.83 -19.22 -7.04
N PRO A 206 2.01 -19.20 -6.38
CA PRO A 206 3.29 -19.02 -7.06
C PRO A 206 3.58 -20.10 -8.11
N LEU A 207 3.10 -21.33 -7.91
CA LEU A 207 3.32 -22.42 -8.85
C LEU A 207 2.55 -22.21 -10.16
N LYS A 208 1.26 -21.83 -10.07
CA LYS A 208 0.48 -21.49 -11.25
C LYS A 208 1.05 -20.29 -11.99
N ALA A 209 1.49 -19.26 -11.25
CA ALA A 209 2.13 -18.07 -11.85
C ALA A 209 3.42 -18.46 -12.60
N LYS A 210 4.25 -19.32 -12.00
CA LYS A 210 5.46 -19.85 -12.66
C LYS A 210 5.12 -20.61 -13.93
N GLN A 211 4.12 -21.51 -13.91
CA GLN A 211 3.68 -22.28 -15.07
C GLN A 211 3.15 -21.36 -16.18
N ALA A 212 2.34 -20.36 -15.85
CA ALA A 212 1.84 -19.37 -16.80
C ALA A 212 3.00 -18.60 -17.45
N ALA A 213 3.98 -18.17 -16.66
CA ALA A 213 5.17 -17.47 -17.13
C ALA A 213 6.00 -18.32 -18.11
N LEU A 214 6.29 -19.57 -17.75
CA LEU A 214 7.00 -20.50 -18.64
C LEU A 214 6.25 -20.71 -19.97
N SER A 215 4.94 -20.90 -19.91
CA SER A 215 4.11 -21.06 -21.11
C SER A 215 4.14 -19.82 -22.01
N GLN A 216 4.13 -18.60 -21.45
CA GLN A 216 4.22 -17.37 -22.23
C GLN A 216 5.61 -17.15 -22.82
N ILE A 217 6.67 -17.53 -22.10
CA ILE A 217 8.05 -17.50 -22.60
C ILE A 217 8.20 -18.46 -23.79
N ASP A 218 7.66 -19.68 -23.70
CA ASP A 218 7.69 -20.67 -24.78
C ASP A 218 6.90 -20.19 -26.02
N GLN A 219 5.96 -19.25 -25.86
CA GLN A 219 5.22 -18.58 -26.94
C GLN A 219 5.92 -17.31 -27.45
N GLY A 220 7.13 -17.01 -26.97
CA GLY A 220 7.98 -15.93 -27.48
C GLY A 220 7.99 -14.65 -26.63
N ALA A 221 7.36 -14.63 -25.47
CA ALA A 221 7.50 -13.50 -24.54
C ALA A 221 8.94 -13.42 -24.02
N ASP A 222 9.55 -12.25 -24.08
CA ASP A 222 10.90 -12.01 -23.56
C ASP A 222 10.94 -10.99 -22.42
N VAL A 223 9.84 -10.29 -22.19
CA VAL A 223 9.58 -9.47 -21.00
C VAL A 223 8.22 -9.89 -20.44
N LEU A 224 8.15 -10.07 -19.12
CA LEU A 224 6.93 -10.41 -18.40
C LEU A 224 6.49 -9.24 -17.51
N TYR A 225 5.22 -9.24 -17.17
CA TYR A 225 4.62 -8.43 -16.07
C TYR A 225 3.75 -9.35 -15.22
N ALA A 226 3.98 -9.35 -13.92
CA ALA A 226 3.24 -10.22 -13.02
C ALA A 226 2.95 -9.56 -11.67
N GLU A 227 1.76 -9.83 -11.14
CA GLU A 227 1.34 -9.46 -9.78
C GLU A 227 1.67 -10.55 -8.75
N HIS A 228 2.26 -11.67 -9.19
CA HIS A 228 2.43 -12.89 -8.38
C HIS A 228 3.88 -13.31 -8.29
N PHE A 229 4.26 -13.86 -7.13
CA PHE A 229 5.51 -14.61 -6.99
C PHE A 229 5.50 -15.84 -7.92
N GLY A 230 6.69 -16.34 -8.27
CA GLY A 230 6.88 -17.47 -9.16
C GLY A 230 7.17 -17.06 -10.61
N ALA A 231 6.57 -15.97 -11.10
CA ALA A 231 6.83 -15.49 -12.47
C ALA A 231 8.28 -14.99 -12.64
N ALA A 232 8.85 -14.33 -11.63
CA ALA A 232 10.25 -13.87 -11.65
C ALA A 232 11.23 -15.05 -11.66
N GLU A 233 10.95 -16.10 -10.91
CA GLU A 233 11.72 -17.34 -10.92
C GLU A 233 11.70 -18.02 -12.31
N ALA A 234 10.53 -18.03 -12.98
CA ALA A 234 10.42 -18.55 -14.34
C ALA A 234 11.23 -17.72 -15.35
N ALA A 235 11.18 -16.39 -15.23
CA ALA A 235 11.94 -15.48 -16.07
C ALA A 235 13.45 -15.71 -15.89
N GLU A 236 13.93 -15.78 -14.64
CA GLU A 236 15.33 -16.08 -14.31
C GLU A 236 15.77 -17.42 -14.90
N GLN A 237 14.98 -18.48 -14.68
CA GLN A 237 15.27 -19.82 -15.20
C GLN A 237 15.45 -19.86 -16.73
N ARG A 238 14.80 -18.96 -17.46
CA ARG A 238 14.81 -18.87 -18.92
C ARG A 238 15.65 -17.73 -19.46
N GLY A 239 16.37 -16.97 -18.62
CA GLY A 239 17.15 -15.79 -19.01
C GLY A 239 16.29 -14.72 -19.67
N LYS A 240 15.05 -14.52 -19.18
CA LYS A 240 14.10 -13.51 -19.63
C LYS A 240 13.96 -12.41 -18.58
N LEU A 241 13.33 -11.31 -18.94
CA LEU A 241 13.16 -10.15 -18.09
C LEU A 241 11.73 -10.07 -17.53
N ILE A 242 11.57 -9.37 -16.40
CA ILE A 242 10.26 -9.16 -15.81
C ILE A 242 10.17 -7.76 -15.16
N ILE A 243 8.97 -7.21 -15.19
CA ILE A 243 8.52 -6.12 -14.32
C ILE A 243 7.70 -6.74 -13.19
N SER A 244 8.08 -6.48 -11.95
CA SER A 244 7.29 -6.88 -10.78
C SER A 244 6.24 -5.85 -10.44
N ASN A 245 5.18 -6.28 -9.75
CA ASN A 245 4.09 -5.41 -9.32
C ASN A 245 3.89 -5.49 -7.81
N ILE A 246 3.45 -4.37 -7.20
CA ILE A 246 3.14 -4.21 -5.77
C ILE A 246 4.39 -4.20 -4.87
N VAL A 247 5.32 -5.14 -5.07
CA VAL A 247 6.56 -5.30 -4.29
C VAL A 247 7.77 -5.23 -5.20
N ASP A 248 8.87 -4.71 -4.67
CA ASP A 248 10.15 -4.76 -5.38
C ASP A 248 10.81 -6.12 -5.18
N MET A 249 11.16 -6.77 -6.30
CA MET A 249 11.83 -8.08 -6.30
C MET A 249 13.27 -8.01 -6.83
N GLN A 250 13.81 -6.82 -7.10
CA GLN A 250 15.17 -6.68 -7.64
C GLN A 250 16.25 -7.29 -6.73
N ALA A 251 16.11 -7.14 -5.41
CA ALA A 251 17.09 -7.71 -4.48
C ALA A 251 17.16 -9.23 -4.56
N GLN A 252 16.06 -9.89 -4.91
CA GLN A 252 15.98 -11.35 -5.05
C GLN A 252 16.40 -11.81 -6.45
N TYR A 253 16.09 -11.03 -7.48
CA TYR A 253 16.35 -11.36 -8.90
C TYR A 253 17.04 -10.18 -9.62
N PRO A 254 18.29 -9.84 -9.25
CA PRO A 254 18.96 -8.60 -9.68
C PRO A 254 19.23 -8.53 -11.19
N ASP A 255 19.37 -9.67 -11.87
CA ASP A 255 19.63 -9.74 -13.31
C ASP A 255 18.38 -10.01 -14.15
N THR A 256 17.22 -10.11 -13.53
CA THR A 256 15.95 -10.51 -14.14
C THR A 256 14.89 -9.43 -14.03
N VAL A 257 14.76 -8.78 -12.84
CA VAL A 257 13.77 -7.74 -12.58
C VAL A 257 14.31 -6.39 -13.03
N ILE A 258 13.75 -5.85 -14.11
CA ILE A 258 14.15 -4.53 -14.67
C ILE A 258 13.83 -3.42 -13.66
N SER A 259 12.62 -3.43 -13.14
CA SER A 259 12.08 -2.49 -12.16
C SER A 259 10.77 -3.07 -11.61
N SER A 260 10.14 -2.36 -10.67
CA SER A 260 8.90 -2.79 -10.03
C SER A 260 7.96 -1.60 -9.85
N ALA A 261 6.66 -1.81 -10.11
CA ALA A 261 5.64 -0.85 -9.70
C ALA A 261 5.30 -1.09 -8.23
N ILE A 262 5.82 -0.26 -7.33
CA ILE A 262 5.68 -0.44 -5.88
C ILE A 262 4.40 0.25 -5.40
N TRP A 263 3.66 -0.43 -4.52
CA TRP A 263 2.59 0.15 -3.73
C TRP A 263 3.03 0.38 -2.30
N ASP A 264 2.81 1.57 -1.77
CA ASP A 264 3.06 1.91 -0.37
C ASP A 264 1.75 2.31 0.33
N MET A 265 1.42 1.56 1.37
CA MET A 265 0.22 1.81 2.18
C MET A 265 0.44 2.80 3.31
N ALA A 266 1.67 3.26 3.56
CA ALA A 266 1.95 4.18 4.65
C ALA A 266 1.09 5.46 4.59
N PRO A 267 0.97 6.18 3.45
CA PRO A 267 0.14 7.39 3.38
C PRO A 267 -1.34 7.13 3.67
N THR A 268 -1.88 6.00 3.18
CA THR A 268 -3.27 5.60 3.44
C THR A 268 -3.50 5.31 4.92
N ILE A 269 -2.62 4.53 5.54
CA ILE A 269 -2.71 4.17 6.96
C ILE A 269 -2.52 5.39 7.85
N GLU A 270 -1.51 6.21 7.61
CA GLU A 270 -1.24 7.44 8.38
C GLU A 270 -2.42 8.42 8.33
N ARG A 271 -3.03 8.55 7.15
CA ARG A 271 -4.26 9.36 7.01
C ARG A 271 -5.39 8.80 7.86
N ALA A 272 -5.65 7.50 7.79
CA ALA A 272 -6.74 6.87 8.55
C ALA A 272 -6.49 7.00 10.07
N LEU A 273 -5.28 6.69 10.53
CA LEU A 273 -4.90 6.82 11.94
C LEU A 273 -5.07 8.27 12.44
N THR A 274 -4.65 9.25 11.64
CA THR A 274 -4.84 10.68 11.98
C THR A 274 -6.30 11.04 12.16
N MET A 275 -7.18 10.56 11.26
CA MET A 275 -8.62 10.86 11.34
C MET A 275 -9.27 10.17 12.53
N VAL A 276 -8.87 8.92 12.85
CA VAL A 276 -9.36 8.20 14.04
C VAL A 276 -8.91 8.88 15.32
N LYS A 277 -7.63 9.25 15.45
CA LYS A 277 -7.10 9.99 16.62
C LYS A 277 -7.83 11.29 16.89
N ARG A 278 -8.22 12.00 15.83
CA ARG A 278 -8.95 13.27 15.93
C ARG A 278 -10.45 13.10 16.14
N GLY A 279 -10.99 11.89 16.14
CA GLY A 279 -12.43 11.66 16.18
C GLY A 279 -13.18 12.20 14.96
N THR A 280 -12.49 12.37 13.83
CA THR A 280 -13.03 12.95 12.58
C THR A 280 -13.07 11.94 11.43
N PHE A 281 -12.88 10.66 11.72
CA PHE A 281 -13.01 9.61 10.70
C PHE A 281 -14.44 9.56 10.17
N LYS A 282 -14.56 9.57 8.88
CA LYS A 282 -15.81 9.38 8.14
C LYS A 282 -15.54 8.58 6.87
N ALA A 283 -16.59 7.94 6.37
CA ALA A 283 -16.49 7.14 5.15
C ALA A 283 -16.00 7.99 3.95
N ASP A 284 -14.92 7.53 3.31
CA ASP A 284 -14.31 8.15 2.13
C ASP A 284 -13.59 7.08 1.29
N ASP A 285 -13.29 7.38 0.04
CA ASP A 285 -12.39 6.59 -0.79
C ASP A 285 -10.94 7.05 -0.56
N TYR A 286 -10.18 6.20 0.11
CA TYR A 286 -8.76 6.39 0.39
C TYR A 286 -7.86 5.93 -0.77
N GLY A 287 -8.41 5.35 -1.84
CA GLY A 287 -7.65 4.89 -3.00
C GLY A 287 -6.79 5.98 -3.63
N LYS A 288 -7.20 7.25 -3.54
CA LYS A 288 -6.40 8.41 -3.99
C LYS A 288 -5.01 8.48 -3.38
N TYR A 289 -4.83 7.98 -2.14
CA TYR A 289 -3.52 7.98 -1.47
C TYR A 289 -2.56 6.92 -2.02
N SER A 290 -3.02 6.03 -2.90
CA SER A 290 -2.17 5.09 -3.65
C SER A 290 -1.52 5.73 -4.90
N GLN A 291 -1.70 7.03 -5.17
CA GLN A 291 -1.09 7.72 -6.31
C GLN A 291 0.33 8.19 -5.97
N MET A 292 1.17 8.35 -7.00
CA MET A 292 2.58 8.78 -6.86
C MET A 292 2.71 10.15 -6.16
N ARG A 293 1.84 11.11 -6.47
CA ARG A 293 1.84 12.44 -5.84
C ARG A 293 1.61 12.42 -4.31
N TYR A 294 1.04 11.34 -3.79
CA TYR A 294 0.85 11.12 -2.34
C TYR A 294 1.90 10.15 -1.78
N GLN A 295 2.89 9.76 -2.58
CA GLN A 295 3.92 8.77 -2.22
C GLN A 295 3.34 7.37 -1.90
N GLY A 296 2.10 7.11 -2.32
CA GLY A 296 1.47 5.80 -2.17
C GLY A 296 1.83 4.81 -3.27
N ALA A 297 2.55 5.26 -4.29
CA ALA A 297 3.14 4.40 -5.30
C ALA A 297 4.42 5.02 -5.88
N MET A 298 5.27 4.17 -6.45
CA MET A 298 6.49 4.60 -7.12
C MET A 298 6.97 3.55 -8.12
N LEU A 299 7.67 3.99 -9.16
CA LEU A 299 8.50 3.10 -9.95
C LEU A 299 9.81 2.85 -9.18
N ALA A 300 10.17 1.59 -8.96
CA ALA A 300 11.42 1.24 -8.29
C ALA A 300 12.63 1.76 -9.08
N PRO A 301 13.73 2.09 -8.40
CA PRO A 301 15.00 2.37 -9.08
C PRO A 301 15.41 1.21 -9.98
N LEU A 302 16.13 1.49 -11.06
CA LEU A 302 16.59 0.46 -12.01
C LEU A 302 17.65 -0.50 -11.43
N GLY A 303 18.26 -0.17 -10.31
CA GLY A 303 19.27 -1.02 -9.65
C GLY A 303 20.36 -1.47 -10.62
N THR A 304 20.55 -2.78 -10.76
CA THR A 304 21.54 -3.39 -11.68
C THR A 304 21.21 -3.18 -13.17
N PHE A 305 20.01 -2.72 -13.49
CA PHE A 305 19.58 -2.42 -14.84
C PHE A 305 19.90 -0.97 -15.27
N LYS A 306 20.41 -0.12 -14.38
CA LYS A 306 20.70 1.29 -14.70
C LYS A 306 21.54 1.44 -15.95
N ASP A 307 22.56 0.61 -16.10
CA ASP A 307 23.49 0.66 -17.26
C ASP A 307 23.06 -0.29 -18.41
N LYS A 308 22.00 -1.11 -18.19
CA LYS A 308 21.46 -2.04 -19.19
C LYS A 308 20.28 -1.44 -19.96
N VAL A 309 19.56 -0.49 -19.35
CA VAL A 309 18.46 0.24 -19.99
C VAL A 309 19.02 1.40 -20.81
N PRO A 310 18.63 1.56 -22.08
CA PRO A 310 19.10 2.67 -22.90
C PRO A 310 18.83 4.04 -22.24
N SER A 311 19.80 4.92 -22.20
CA SER A 311 19.68 6.25 -21.56
C SER A 311 18.53 7.10 -22.13
N ALA A 312 18.29 6.99 -23.44
CA ALA A 312 17.17 7.66 -24.09
C ALA A 312 15.79 7.15 -23.57
N LEU A 313 15.69 5.85 -23.25
CA LEU A 313 14.49 5.27 -22.65
C LEU A 313 14.31 5.76 -21.21
N ILE A 314 15.39 5.77 -20.42
CA ILE A 314 15.36 6.32 -19.05
C ILE A 314 14.83 7.76 -19.07
N ALA A 315 15.42 8.61 -19.92
CA ALA A 315 15.01 10.02 -20.03
C ALA A 315 13.52 10.18 -20.42
N ARG A 316 12.99 9.31 -21.31
CA ARG A 316 11.56 9.31 -21.66
C ARG A 316 10.68 8.94 -20.50
N VAL A 317 11.05 7.90 -19.72
CA VAL A 317 10.31 7.44 -18.54
C VAL A 317 10.29 8.51 -17.46
N GLU A 318 11.45 9.13 -17.16
CA GLU A 318 11.57 10.23 -16.20
C GLU A 318 10.75 11.46 -16.62
N ALA A 319 10.80 11.85 -17.89
CA ALA A 319 10.00 12.94 -18.41
C ALA A 319 8.48 12.64 -18.28
N ARG A 320 8.05 11.42 -18.58
CA ARG A 320 6.66 11.00 -18.40
C ARG A 320 6.26 11.03 -16.92
N GLN A 321 7.10 10.50 -16.04
CA GLN A 321 6.88 10.56 -14.59
C GLN A 321 6.70 12.00 -14.11
N GLN A 322 7.54 12.92 -14.55
CA GLN A 322 7.42 14.32 -14.17
C GLN A 322 6.10 14.94 -14.66
N THR A 323 5.65 14.63 -15.88
CA THR A 323 4.35 15.12 -16.37
C THR A 323 3.16 14.58 -15.59
N MET A 324 3.26 13.34 -15.04
CA MET A 324 2.25 12.76 -14.16
C MET A 324 2.23 13.48 -12.80
N LEU A 325 3.41 13.69 -12.19
CA LEU A 325 3.53 14.39 -10.90
C LEU A 325 3.02 15.83 -10.97
N ASP A 326 3.28 16.52 -12.08
CA ASP A 326 2.80 17.89 -12.35
C ASP A 326 1.31 17.94 -12.70
N GLY A 327 0.64 16.80 -12.86
CA GLY A 327 -0.76 16.72 -13.29
C GLY A 327 -1.00 17.08 -14.76
N ARG A 328 0.06 17.21 -15.58
CA ARG A 328 -0.02 17.49 -17.02
C ARG A 328 -0.31 16.25 -17.86
N PHE A 329 -0.09 15.07 -17.31
CA PHE A 329 -0.48 13.80 -17.92
C PHE A 329 -1.29 12.98 -16.91
N THR A 330 -2.46 12.54 -17.35
CA THR A 330 -3.35 11.68 -16.55
C THR A 330 -3.65 10.41 -17.35
N ILE A 331 -3.48 9.27 -16.73
CA ILE A 331 -3.81 7.98 -17.35
C ILE A 331 -5.33 7.87 -17.45
N LYS A 332 -5.83 7.55 -18.64
CA LYS A 332 -7.23 7.23 -18.83
C LYS A 332 -7.53 5.89 -18.16
N LEU A 333 -8.34 5.92 -17.11
CA LEU A 333 -8.75 4.71 -16.42
C LEU A 333 -9.60 3.83 -17.34
N ASN A 334 -9.23 2.55 -17.43
CA ASN A 334 -9.94 1.55 -18.22
C ASN A 334 -10.08 0.27 -17.39
N ASP A 335 -11.28 0.01 -16.92
CA ASP A 335 -11.63 -1.16 -16.10
C ASP A 335 -12.27 -2.28 -16.95
N ALA A 336 -12.35 -2.10 -18.26
CA ALA A 336 -13.00 -3.05 -19.17
C ALA A 336 -12.33 -4.43 -19.09
N PRO A 337 -13.10 -5.51 -19.09
CA PRO A 337 -12.58 -6.86 -19.06
C PRO A 337 -11.61 -7.14 -20.23
N LEU A 338 -10.50 -7.78 -19.90
CA LEU A 338 -9.55 -8.33 -20.87
C LEU A 338 -9.80 -9.83 -21.04
N SER A 339 -9.63 -10.32 -22.26
CA SER A 339 -9.73 -11.75 -22.54
C SER A 339 -8.34 -12.39 -22.56
N PRO A 340 -8.18 -13.60 -22.01
CA PRO A 340 -6.94 -14.35 -22.14
C PRO A 340 -6.54 -14.55 -23.61
N THR A 341 -5.27 -14.37 -23.92
CA THR A 341 -4.72 -14.57 -25.27
C THR A 341 -3.98 -15.91 -25.40
N SER A 342 -3.53 -16.49 -24.28
CA SER A 342 -2.93 -17.80 -24.21
C SER A 342 -3.94 -18.85 -23.72
N ARG A 343 -3.90 -20.07 -24.28
CA ARG A 343 -4.69 -21.18 -23.74
C ARG A 343 -4.24 -21.48 -22.31
N SER A 344 -5.16 -21.55 -21.37
CA SER A 344 -4.89 -21.97 -19.99
C SER A 344 -4.26 -23.38 -20.01
N ALA A 345 -3.24 -23.60 -19.19
CA ALA A 345 -2.59 -24.90 -19.01
C ALA A 345 -3.58 -26.01 -18.59
N THR A 346 -4.74 -25.65 -18.04
CA THR A 346 -5.81 -26.58 -17.66
C THR A 346 -6.51 -27.26 -18.84
N GLN A 347 -6.39 -26.74 -20.08
CA GLN A 347 -6.97 -27.36 -21.27
C GLN A 347 -6.03 -28.38 -21.95
N MET A 348 -4.79 -28.53 -21.49
CA MET A 348 -3.81 -29.46 -22.07
C MET A 348 -3.79 -30.85 -21.41
N SER A 349 -4.49 -31.08 -20.30
CA SER A 349 -4.56 -32.37 -19.59
C SER A 349 -5.77 -33.24 -19.96
N GLY A 350 -6.52 -32.88 -20.99
CA GLY A 350 -7.69 -33.61 -21.47
C GLY A 350 -7.55 -34.11 -22.91
N LYS A 351 -6.51 -34.97 -23.20
CA LYS A 351 -6.52 -35.88 -24.32
C LYS A 351 -5.77 -37.15 -23.94
#